data_1dd1a2188bbefc9fe92eb00ca6eb3f24
#
_entry.id   1dd1a2188bbefc9fe92eb00ca6eb3f24
#
_cell.length_a   1.000
_cell.length_b   1.000
_cell.length_c   1.000
_cell.angle_alpha   90.00
_cell.angle_beta   90.00
_cell.angle_gamma   90.00
#
_symmetry.space_group_name_H-M   'P 1'
#
loop_
_entity.id
_entity.type
_entity.pdbx_description
1 polymer ?
#
loop_
_entity_poly.entity_id
_entity_poly.type
_entity_poly.pdbx_seq_one_letter_code
_entity_poly.pdbx_strand_id
1 'polypeptide(L)'
;MKRKGKRGVAIGLAAALLCLGLPVSARGEELAVSARSAVLLSGESGAVLWEKNARERLPMASTTKIMTALLTLEEAERAGDPAVDITEEMAAVEGSSMGLQAGDRLTLTNLAAGMLLASGNDAAHGAALFLDGSQEGFARRMNSRAEEIGMKDTHFVTPSGLDAEDHFSTAYDLALLAREALENEAFAELAASPRCEVTFIEPAHTATYENHNKLLGLYEGCVGVKTGYTKKAGRCLVSAARREGVTLIAVTLDAPDDWDDHTALLDYGFSQLEQVRLDGSACVVSIPVVGGGADAVEVHGVQGNTFTLPAGDSGRITVRVMAPRFLYAPVEAGEQVGELQYCLGGRELARVPLVAAAEVPRQEKQPGFWERLWKG
;
A
#
# COMPACT_ATOMS: atom_id res chain seq x y z
N MET A 1 -4.27 34.74 -50.17
CA MET A 1 -3.10 34.13 -49.51
C MET A 1 -3.57 33.36 -48.29
N LYS A 2 -3.57 32.02 -48.38
CA LYS A 2 -4.05 31.10 -47.33
C LYS A 2 -2.88 30.75 -46.42
N ARG A 3 -2.93 31.11 -45.12
CA ARG A 3 -1.99 30.66 -44.10
C ARG A 3 -2.36 29.24 -43.66
N LYS A 4 -1.49 28.28 -43.95
CA LYS A 4 -1.56 26.89 -43.44
C LYS A 4 -1.10 26.87 -41.97
N GLY A 5 -2.02 26.57 -41.07
CA GLY A 5 -1.68 26.25 -39.66
C GLY A 5 -0.99 24.88 -39.58
N LYS A 6 0.22 24.85 -39.02
CA LYS A 6 0.91 23.62 -38.66
C LYS A 6 0.30 23.10 -37.35
N ARG A 7 -0.40 21.97 -37.47
CA ARG A 7 -0.84 21.17 -36.31
C ARG A 7 0.42 20.46 -35.76
N GLY A 8 0.79 20.78 -34.51
CA GLY A 8 1.80 20.04 -33.79
C GLY A 8 1.28 18.63 -33.43
N VAL A 9 1.96 17.62 -33.92
CA VAL A 9 1.73 16.21 -33.56
C VAL A 9 2.44 15.98 -32.24
N ALA A 10 1.69 15.69 -31.19
CA ALA A 10 2.23 15.16 -29.95
C ALA A 10 2.61 13.68 -30.19
N ILE A 11 3.91 13.40 -30.30
CA ILE A 11 4.43 12.05 -30.39
C ILE A 11 4.56 11.54 -28.96
N GLY A 12 3.62 10.70 -28.55
CA GLY A 12 3.76 9.88 -27.36
C GLY A 12 4.73 8.74 -27.66
N LEU A 13 5.98 8.87 -27.22
CA LEU A 13 6.96 7.76 -27.29
C LEU A 13 6.69 6.85 -26.09
N ALA A 14 6.08 5.69 -26.36
CA ALA A 14 6.10 4.57 -25.43
C ALA A 14 7.49 3.92 -25.52
N ALA A 15 8.36 4.19 -24.56
CA ALA A 15 9.63 3.48 -24.43
C ALA A 15 9.33 2.06 -23.91
N ALA A 16 9.38 1.06 -24.79
CA ALA A 16 9.36 -0.34 -24.44
C ALA A 16 10.75 -0.72 -23.91
N LEU A 17 10.88 -0.93 -22.59
CA LEU A 17 12.03 -1.58 -22.00
C LEU A 17 12.02 -3.06 -22.44
N LEU A 18 12.95 -3.48 -23.29
CA LEU A 18 13.22 -4.89 -23.54
C LEU A 18 14.08 -5.42 -22.39
N CYS A 19 13.45 -5.90 -21.33
CA CYS A 19 14.09 -6.81 -20.39
C CYS A 19 14.12 -8.21 -21.03
N LEU A 20 15.26 -8.63 -21.55
CA LEU A 20 15.50 -10.03 -21.98
C LEU A 20 15.68 -10.90 -20.72
N GLY A 21 14.57 -11.17 -20.04
CA GLY A 21 14.49 -12.23 -19.05
C GLY A 21 14.22 -13.55 -19.77
N LEU A 22 15.18 -14.46 -19.76
CA LEU A 22 14.94 -15.85 -20.17
C LEU A 22 13.94 -16.45 -19.18
N PRO A 23 12.87 -17.14 -19.63
CA PRO A 23 11.97 -17.81 -18.71
C PRO A 23 12.71 -18.97 -18.05
N VAL A 24 13.11 -18.79 -16.79
CA VAL A 24 13.49 -19.89 -15.94
C VAL A 24 12.21 -20.63 -15.56
N SER A 25 11.89 -21.68 -16.30
CA SER A 25 10.84 -22.63 -15.92
C SER A 25 11.35 -23.47 -14.75
N ALA A 26 11.35 -22.91 -13.56
CA ALA A 26 11.47 -23.67 -12.34
C ALA A 26 10.13 -24.39 -12.13
N ARG A 27 10.11 -25.70 -12.37
CA ARG A 27 9.08 -26.59 -11.85
C ARG A 27 9.27 -26.62 -10.32
N GLY A 28 8.75 -25.60 -9.63
CA GLY A 28 8.70 -25.57 -8.17
C GLY A 28 7.79 -26.70 -7.70
N GLU A 29 8.15 -27.35 -6.59
CA GLU A 29 7.22 -28.19 -5.85
C GLU A 29 5.92 -27.41 -5.65
N GLU A 30 4.79 -28.07 -5.93
CA GLU A 30 3.46 -27.47 -5.79
C GLU A 30 3.30 -27.09 -4.31
N LEU A 31 3.26 -25.80 -4.00
CA LEU A 31 3.13 -25.33 -2.63
C LEU A 31 1.81 -25.83 -2.05
N ALA A 32 1.89 -26.77 -1.13
CA ALA A 32 0.73 -27.37 -0.49
C ALA A 32 0.36 -26.55 0.75
N VAL A 33 -0.87 -26.01 0.77
CA VAL A 33 -1.44 -25.32 1.93
C VAL A 33 -2.74 -26.00 2.36
N SER A 34 -2.99 -26.08 3.66
CA SER A 34 -4.18 -26.69 4.26
C SER A 34 -5.44 -25.86 4.00
N ALA A 35 -5.29 -24.56 3.82
CA ALA A 35 -6.36 -23.60 3.61
C ALA A 35 -7.29 -23.97 2.45
N ARG A 36 -8.60 -23.73 2.62
CA ARG A 36 -9.59 -23.81 1.55
C ARG A 36 -9.38 -22.71 0.50
N SER A 37 -9.10 -21.50 0.95
CA SER A 37 -8.78 -20.35 0.10
C SER A 37 -7.53 -19.65 0.64
N ALA A 38 -6.60 -19.29 -0.25
CA ALA A 38 -5.39 -18.59 0.14
C ALA A 38 -4.84 -17.72 -0.98
N VAL A 39 -4.08 -16.68 -0.61
CA VAL A 39 -3.35 -15.81 -1.53
C VAL A 39 -2.04 -15.33 -0.90
N LEU A 40 -1.02 -15.19 -1.72
CA LEU A 40 0.19 -14.44 -1.44
C LEU A 40 0.29 -13.25 -2.40
N LEU A 41 0.42 -12.06 -1.85
CA LEU A 41 0.41 -10.80 -2.59
C LEU A 41 1.70 -10.01 -2.33
N SER A 42 2.23 -9.35 -3.37
CA SER A 42 3.25 -8.31 -3.20
C SER A 42 2.63 -7.06 -2.59
N GLY A 43 3.15 -6.60 -1.45
CA GLY A 43 2.69 -5.38 -0.80
C GLY A 43 2.93 -4.13 -1.64
N GLU A 44 4.04 -4.08 -2.40
CA GLU A 44 4.43 -2.94 -3.23
C GLU A 44 3.54 -2.84 -4.47
N SER A 45 3.40 -3.91 -5.24
CA SER A 45 2.69 -3.89 -6.52
C SER A 45 1.21 -4.25 -6.43
N GLY A 46 0.79 -4.97 -5.40
CA GLY A 46 -0.51 -5.63 -5.33
C GLY A 46 -0.63 -6.84 -6.26
N ALA A 47 0.52 -7.34 -6.79
CA ALA A 47 0.54 -8.52 -7.64
C ALA A 47 0.30 -9.80 -6.84
N VAL A 48 -0.50 -10.70 -7.41
CA VAL A 48 -0.65 -12.06 -6.89
C VAL A 48 0.60 -12.87 -7.26
N LEU A 49 1.31 -13.38 -6.26
CA LEU A 49 2.49 -14.22 -6.42
C LEU A 49 2.13 -15.71 -6.38
N TRP A 50 1.10 -16.04 -5.61
CA TRP A 50 0.54 -17.40 -5.52
C TRP A 50 -0.91 -17.33 -5.07
N GLU A 51 -1.75 -18.26 -5.52
CA GLU A 51 -3.15 -18.30 -5.11
C GLU A 51 -3.75 -19.73 -5.17
N LYS A 52 -4.72 -19.97 -4.27
CA LYS A 52 -5.59 -21.12 -4.23
C LYS A 52 -7.00 -20.67 -3.92
N ASN A 53 -7.95 -20.80 -4.87
CA ASN A 53 -9.33 -20.38 -4.70
C ASN A 53 -9.50 -18.94 -4.14
N ALA A 54 -8.55 -18.03 -4.47
CA ALA A 54 -8.39 -16.74 -3.80
C ALA A 54 -9.60 -15.81 -3.88
N ARG A 55 -10.53 -16.07 -4.79
CA ARG A 55 -11.77 -15.29 -4.99
C ARG A 55 -13.04 -16.00 -4.52
N GLU A 56 -12.90 -17.11 -3.80
CA GLU A 56 -14.02 -17.79 -3.18
C GLU A 56 -14.54 -16.95 -2.00
N ARG A 57 -15.84 -16.66 -1.98
CA ARG A 57 -16.51 -15.93 -0.90
C ARG A 57 -16.68 -16.84 0.31
N LEU A 58 -16.04 -16.50 1.40
CA LEU A 58 -16.04 -17.27 2.64
C LEU A 58 -16.28 -16.37 3.85
N PRO A 59 -16.80 -16.92 4.96
CA PRO A 59 -16.80 -16.23 6.24
C PRO A 59 -15.36 -15.93 6.65
N MET A 60 -15.13 -14.74 7.21
CA MET A 60 -13.78 -14.25 7.49
C MET A 60 -13.49 -14.05 8.98
N ALA A 61 -14.49 -14.30 9.85
CA ALA A 61 -14.36 -14.13 11.30
C ALA A 61 -13.75 -12.77 11.68
N SER A 62 -12.94 -12.72 12.73
CA SER A 62 -12.33 -11.48 13.26
C SER A 62 -11.28 -10.82 12.35
N THR A 63 -10.96 -11.37 11.16
CA THR A 63 -10.17 -10.61 10.16
C THR A 63 -10.93 -9.39 9.64
N THR A 64 -12.27 -9.37 9.81
CA THR A 64 -13.14 -8.18 9.65
C THR A 64 -12.62 -6.96 10.39
N LYS A 65 -12.03 -7.15 11.58
CA LYS A 65 -11.52 -6.05 12.40
C LYS A 65 -10.36 -5.28 11.79
N ILE A 66 -9.76 -5.78 10.70
CA ILE A 66 -8.79 -5.00 9.91
C ILE A 66 -9.49 -3.74 9.36
N MET A 67 -10.68 -3.90 8.74
CA MET A 67 -11.47 -2.77 8.24
C MET A 67 -11.95 -1.87 9.39
N THR A 68 -12.46 -2.47 10.46
CA THR A 68 -12.98 -1.71 11.60
C THR A 68 -11.91 -0.88 12.29
N ALA A 69 -10.72 -1.47 12.53
CA ALA A 69 -9.60 -0.76 13.14
C ALA A 69 -9.04 0.33 12.19
N LEU A 70 -8.95 0.05 10.89
CA LEU A 70 -8.52 1.04 9.90
C LEU A 70 -9.44 2.28 9.94
N LEU A 71 -10.74 2.11 9.81
CA LEU A 71 -11.71 3.20 9.86
C LEU A 71 -11.71 3.95 11.22
N THR A 72 -11.46 3.22 12.30
CA THR A 72 -11.36 3.81 13.65
C THR A 72 -10.12 4.70 13.77
N LEU A 73 -8.98 4.27 13.22
CA LEU A 73 -7.73 5.02 13.24
C LEU A 73 -7.74 6.18 12.26
N GLU A 74 -8.32 6.02 11.06
CA GLU A 74 -8.54 7.12 10.11
C GLU A 74 -9.37 8.25 10.76
N GLU A 75 -10.40 7.90 11.57
CA GLU A 75 -11.18 8.89 12.29
C GLU A 75 -10.42 9.47 13.49
N ALA A 76 -9.63 8.67 14.22
CA ALA A 76 -8.77 9.16 15.30
C ALA A 76 -7.80 10.23 14.77
N GLU A 77 -7.14 9.98 13.66
CA GLU A 77 -6.24 10.94 13.02
C GLU A 77 -6.98 12.21 12.59
N ARG A 78 -8.14 12.05 11.94
CA ARG A 78 -8.94 13.18 11.44
C ARG A 78 -9.49 14.08 12.53
N ALA A 79 -9.92 13.49 13.68
CA ALA A 79 -10.65 14.18 14.75
C ALA A 79 -9.80 14.49 15.99
N GLY A 80 -8.49 14.13 16.00
CA GLY A 80 -7.59 14.34 17.14
C GLY A 80 -7.79 13.33 18.26
N ASP A 81 -8.07 12.09 17.92
CA ASP A 81 -8.21 10.92 18.81
C ASP A 81 -9.23 11.12 19.95
N PRO A 82 -10.50 11.37 19.63
CA PRO A 82 -11.51 11.65 20.63
C PRO A 82 -11.71 10.47 21.60
N ALA A 83 -12.06 10.80 22.84
CA ALA A 83 -12.44 9.81 23.84
C ALA A 83 -13.87 9.34 23.63
N VAL A 84 -14.10 8.05 23.85
CA VAL A 84 -15.37 7.35 23.75
C VAL A 84 -15.82 6.96 25.15
N ASP A 85 -17.03 7.37 25.53
CA ASP A 85 -17.72 6.93 26.77
C ASP A 85 -18.44 5.61 26.46
N ILE A 86 -18.00 4.52 27.08
CA ILE A 86 -18.53 3.18 26.83
C ILE A 86 -19.90 3.03 27.52
N THR A 87 -20.90 2.74 26.72
CA THR A 87 -22.25 2.44 27.20
C THR A 87 -22.43 0.95 27.49
N GLU A 88 -23.51 0.58 28.20
CA GLU A 88 -23.89 -0.82 28.41
C GLU A 88 -24.11 -1.56 27.08
N GLU A 89 -24.71 -0.89 26.09
CA GLU A 89 -24.92 -1.43 24.75
C GLU A 89 -23.59 -1.72 24.03
N MET A 90 -22.59 -0.81 24.11
CA MET A 90 -21.29 -0.98 23.51
C MET A 90 -20.50 -2.17 24.08
N ALA A 91 -20.60 -2.41 25.39
CA ALA A 91 -19.91 -3.49 26.08
C ALA A 91 -20.62 -4.85 25.97
N ALA A 92 -21.93 -4.89 25.70
CA ALA A 92 -22.75 -6.11 25.71
C ALA A 92 -22.65 -6.88 24.39
N VAL A 93 -21.45 -7.42 24.07
CA VAL A 93 -21.20 -8.21 22.86
C VAL A 93 -20.54 -9.55 23.20
N GLU A 94 -21.02 -10.61 22.58
CA GLU A 94 -20.47 -11.97 22.79
C GLU A 94 -19.10 -12.19 22.12
N GLY A 95 -18.38 -13.20 22.57
CA GLY A 95 -17.13 -13.68 21.97
C GLY A 95 -15.89 -13.02 22.58
N SER A 96 -14.85 -12.79 21.77
CA SER A 96 -13.59 -12.17 22.23
C SER A 96 -13.86 -10.75 22.70
N SER A 97 -13.27 -10.35 23.83
CA SER A 97 -13.49 -9.05 24.46
C SER A 97 -12.15 -8.48 24.95
N MET A 98 -11.98 -7.17 24.90
CA MET A 98 -10.93 -6.49 25.66
C MET A 98 -11.36 -6.18 27.09
N GLY A 99 -12.60 -6.50 27.49
CA GLY A 99 -13.13 -6.38 28.84
C GLY A 99 -13.74 -5.02 29.14
N LEU A 100 -14.30 -4.31 28.14
CA LEU A 100 -14.95 -3.02 28.32
C LEU A 100 -16.19 -3.16 29.24
N GLN A 101 -16.38 -2.16 30.07
CA GLN A 101 -17.53 -2.03 30.96
C GLN A 101 -18.24 -0.68 30.74
N ALA A 102 -19.50 -0.62 31.02
CA ALA A 102 -20.24 0.64 31.01
C ALA A 102 -19.59 1.65 31.97
N GLY A 103 -19.33 2.85 31.50
CA GLY A 103 -18.64 3.89 32.25
C GLY A 103 -17.13 3.95 32.01
N ASP A 104 -16.56 2.98 31.30
CA ASP A 104 -15.18 3.11 30.79
C ASP A 104 -15.09 4.25 29.77
N ARG A 105 -13.96 4.94 29.80
CA ARG A 105 -13.65 6.01 28.84
C ARG A 105 -12.25 5.86 28.30
N LEU A 106 -12.10 5.73 26.99
CA LEU A 106 -10.82 5.56 26.33
C LEU A 106 -10.87 6.12 24.89
N THR A 107 -9.70 6.34 24.27
CA THR A 107 -9.64 6.95 22.95
C THR A 107 -9.95 5.95 21.83
N LEU A 108 -10.23 6.46 20.61
CA LEU A 108 -10.40 5.61 19.41
C LEU A 108 -9.16 4.76 19.13
N THR A 109 -7.97 5.32 19.29
CA THR A 109 -6.70 4.58 19.14
C THR A 109 -6.62 3.40 20.12
N ASN A 110 -7.05 3.61 21.36
CA ASN A 110 -7.08 2.54 22.37
C ASN A 110 -8.12 1.47 22.07
N LEU A 111 -9.27 1.83 21.47
CA LEU A 111 -10.26 0.86 20.96
C LEU A 111 -9.65 0.04 19.80
N ALA A 112 -8.96 0.68 18.86
CA ALA A 112 -8.29 -0.01 17.76
C ALA A 112 -7.22 -0.99 18.26
N ALA A 113 -6.45 -0.62 19.29
CA ALA A 113 -5.50 -1.53 19.95
C ALA A 113 -6.18 -2.76 20.52
N GLY A 114 -7.32 -2.59 21.22
CA GLY A 114 -8.14 -3.70 21.73
C GLY A 114 -8.69 -4.61 20.63
N MET A 115 -9.08 -4.05 19.48
CA MET A 115 -9.52 -4.83 18.31
C MET A 115 -8.40 -5.67 17.72
N LEU A 116 -7.21 -5.10 17.52
CA LEU A 116 -6.10 -5.75 16.84
C LEU A 116 -5.42 -6.78 17.72
N LEU A 117 -5.16 -6.50 19.00
CA LEU A 117 -4.44 -7.39 19.89
C LEU A 117 -5.37 -8.41 20.55
N ALA A 118 -6.32 -7.95 21.36
CA ALA A 118 -7.26 -8.83 22.09
C ALA A 118 -8.40 -9.38 21.22
N SER A 119 -8.50 -8.92 19.96
CA SER A 119 -9.64 -9.24 19.09
C SER A 119 -11.00 -8.83 19.66
N GLY A 120 -11.05 -7.74 20.47
CA GLY A 120 -12.23 -7.29 21.19
C GLY A 120 -13.42 -7.01 20.29
N ASN A 121 -14.52 -7.76 20.47
CA ASN A 121 -15.78 -7.50 19.79
C ASN A 121 -16.47 -6.27 20.38
N ASP A 122 -16.34 -6.09 21.70
CA ASP A 122 -16.77 -4.91 22.46
C ASP A 122 -16.10 -3.63 21.94
N ALA A 123 -14.79 -3.65 21.70
CA ALA A 123 -14.07 -2.53 21.11
C ALA A 123 -14.57 -2.20 19.70
N ALA A 124 -14.78 -3.22 18.86
CA ALA A 124 -15.30 -3.04 17.50
C ALA A 124 -16.73 -2.48 17.50
N HIS A 125 -17.58 -2.98 18.39
CA HIS A 125 -18.95 -2.52 18.53
C HIS A 125 -19.01 -1.09 19.09
N GLY A 126 -18.20 -0.81 20.12
CA GLY A 126 -18.09 0.53 20.70
C GLY A 126 -17.66 1.58 19.69
N ALA A 127 -16.63 1.28 18.89
CA ALA A 127 -16.21 2.17 17.81
C ALA A 127 -17.31 2.37 16.77
N ALA A 128 -18.00 1.30 16.34
CA ALA A 128 -19.06 1.39 15.34
C ALA A 128 -20.23 2.26 15.80
N LEU A 129 -20.68 2.09 17.06
CA LEU A 129 -21.75 2.91 17.63
C LEU A 129 -21.33 4.37 17.82
N PHE A 130 -20.09 4.62 18.25
CA PHE A 130 -19.56 5.98 18.38
C PHE A 130 -19.48 6.72 17.05
N LEU A 131 -18.98 6.02 16.00
CA LEU A 131 -18.71 6.64 14.70
C LEU A 131 -19.98 6.87 13.86
N ASP A 132 -20.93 5.92 13.88
CA ASP A 132 -22.10 5.95 12.98
C ASP A 132 -23.45 5.72 13.69
N GLY A 133 -23.46 5.65 15.01
CA GLY A 133 -24.67 5.54 15.83
C GLY A 133 -25.37 4.18 15.77
N SER A 134 -24.95 3.27 14.89
CA SER A 134 -25.49 1.91 14.76
C SER A 134 -24.53 0.99 14.01
N GLN A 135 -24.68 -0.34 14.21
CA GLN A 135 -23.91 -1.33 13.44
C GLN A 135 -24.21 -1.25 11.94
N GLU A 136 -25.46 -1.04 11.56
CA GLU A 136 -25.89 -0.92 10.15
C GLU A 136 -25.28 0.35 9.50
N GLY A 137 -25.21 1.46 10.26
CA GLY A 137 -24.55 2.69 9.84
C GLY A 137 -23.07 2.42 9.51
N PHE A 138 -22.40 1.80 10.47
CA PHE A 138 -20.98 1.48 10.33
C PHE A 138 -20.72 0.43 9.23
N ALA A 139 -21.60 -0.59 9.07
CA ALA A 139 -21.48 -1.55 7.97
C ALA A 139 -21.57 -0.86 6.60
N ARG A 140 -22.42 0.16 6.44
CA ARG A 140 -22.44 0.97 5.20
C ARG A 140 -21.11 1.69 4.96
N ARG A 141 -20.49 2.25 6.01
CA ARG A 141 -19.14 2.87 5.91
C ARG A 141 -18.09 1.83 5.52
N MET A 142 -18.08 0.65 6.14
CA MET A 142 -17.17 -0.45 5.82
C MET A 142 -17.31 -0.87 4.34
N ASN A 143 -18.53 -1.03 3.85
CA ASN A 143 -18.79 -1.42 2.46
C ASN A 143 -18.39 -0.32 1.46
N SER A 144 -18.63 0.95 1.78
CA SER A 144 -18.15 2.07 0.97
C SER A 144 -16.62 2.09 0.89
N ARG A 145 -15.92 1.88 2.01
CA ARG A 145 -14.46 1.82 2.03
C ARG A 145 -13.93 0.60 1.27
N ALA A 146 -14.63 -0.53 1.35
CA ALA A 146 -14.31 -1.72 0.57
C ALA A 146 -14.38 -1.47 -0.94
N GLU A 147 -15.39 -0.74 -1.42
CA GLU A 147 -15.50 -0.33 -2.82
C GLU A 147 -14.33 0.56 -3.25
N GLU A 148 -13.92 1.53 -2.42
CA GLU A 148 -12.77 2.41 -2.66
C GLU A 148 -11.45 1.63 -2.77
N ILE A 149 -11.25 0.63 -1.91
CA ILE A 149 -10.08 -0.28 -1.93
C ILE A 149 -10.12 -1.22 -3.14
N GLY A 150 -11.31 -1.47 -3.70
CA GLY A 150 -11.52 -2.40 -4.82
C GLY A 150 -11.84 -3.84 -4.39
N MET A 151 -12.37 -4.05 -3.19
CA MET A 151 -12.83 -5.34 -2.65
C MET A 151 -14.18 -5.73 -3.23
N LYS A 152 -14.20 -6.29 -4.43
CA LYS A 152 -15.42 -6.52 -5.23
C LYS A 152 -16.27 -7.70 -4.77
N ASP A 153 -15.67 -8.62 -4.04
CA ASP A 153 -16.30 -9.85 -3.57
C ASP A 153 -16.36 -9.89 -2.04
N THR A 154 -16.62 -8.72 -1.43
CA THR A 154 -16.72 -8.55 0.03
C THR A 154 -18.01 -7.83 0.40
N HIS A 155 -18.63 -8.28 1.49
CA HIS A 155 -19.76 -7.61 2.09
C HIS A 155 -19.67 -7.68 3.62
N PHE A 156 -19.63 -6.52 4.26
CA PHE A 156 -19.58 -6.37 5.70
C PHE A 156 -20.98 -6.15 6.26
N VAL A 157 -21.34 -6.89 7.31
CA VAL A 157 -22.60 -6.76 8.08
C VAL A 157 -22.33 -6.40 9.54
N THR A 158 -21.26 -6.99 10.12
CA THR A 158 -20.89 -6.72 11.51
C THR A 158 -19.49 -6.10 11.61
N PRO A 159 -19.23 -5.22 12.58
CA PRO A 159 -17.90 -4.62 12.78
C PRO A 159 -16.90 -5.60 13.39
N SER A 160 -17.34 -6.66 14.01
CA SER A 160 -16.51 -7.61 14.75
C SER A 160 -16.14 -8.87 13.98
N GLY A 161 -16.91 -9.21 12.94
CA GLY A 161 -16.77 -10.47 12.21
C GLY A 161 -17.50 -11.65 12.86
N LEU A 162 -18.44 -11.38 13.75
CA LEU A 162 -19.41 -12.39 14.18
C LEU A 162 -20.23 -12.83 12.96
N ASP A 163 -20.55 -14.12 12.93
CA ASP A 163 -21.26 -14.73 11.81
C ASP A 163 -22.62 -14.06 11.58
N ALA A 164 -22.86 -13.60 10.36
CA ALA A 164 -24.11 -13.06 9.91
C ALA A 164 -24.44 -13.58 8.50
N GLU A 165 -25.70 -13.51 8.09
CA GLU A 165 -26.07 -13.74 6.72
C GLU A 165 -25.44 -12.64 5.85
N ASP A 166 -24.90 -13.01 4.71
CA ASP A 166 -24.21 -12.10 3.77
C ASP A 166 -22.94 -11.41 4.30
N HIS A 167 -22.36 -11.88 5.43
CA HIS A 167 -21.07 -11.41 5.93
C HIS A 167 -19.94 -12.30 5.38
N PHE A 168 -19.27 -11.85 4.33
CA PHE A 168 -18.24 -12.63 3.64
C PHE A 168 -17.16 -11.76 3.03
N SER A 169 -16.02 -12.38 2.73
CA SER A 169 -14.96 -11.80 1.90
C SER A 169 -14.25 -12.91 1.11
N THR A 170 -13.16 -12.55 0.43
CA THR A 170 -12.26 -13.47 -0.25
C THR A 170 -10.84 -13.30 0.27
N ALA A 171 -9.98 -14.29 0.10
CA ALA A 171 -8.57 -14.16 0.49
C ALA A 171 -7.91 -12.99 -0.27
N TYR A 172 -8.25 -12.81 -1.54
CA TYR A 172 -7.74 -11.71 -2.37
C TYR A 172 -8.17 -10.34 -1.85
N ASP A 173 -9.45 -10.15 -1.54
CA ASP A 173 -9.97 -8.85 -1.07
C ASP A 173 -9.39 -8.50 0.31
N LEU A 174 -9.25 -9.50 1.22
CA LEU A 174 -8.58 -9.30 2.50
C LEU A 174 -7.10 -8.95 2.36
N ALA A 175 -6.42 -9.46 1.33
CA ALA A 175 -5.04 -9.04 1.05
C ALA A 175 -4.96 -7.60 0.55
N LEU A 176 -5.92 -7.13 -0.26
CA LEU A 176 -6.04 -5.73 -0.64
C LEU A 176 -6.30 -4.85 0.58
N LEU A 177 -7.21 -5.27 1.46
CA LEU A 177 -7.50 -4.57 2.70
C LEU A 177 -6.26 -4.48 3.61
N ALA A 178 -5.54 -5.57 3.79
CA ALA A 178 -4.32 -5.57 4.59
C ALA A 178 -3.24 -4.66 4.00
N ARG A 179 -3.10 -4.64 2.67
CA ARG A 179 -2.20 -3.75 1.96
C ARG A 179 -2.52 -2.28 2.23
N GLU A 180 -3.80 -1.92 2.17
CA GLU A 180 -4.28 -0.57 2.47
C GLU A 180 -4.09 -0.20 3.94
N ALA A 181 -4.47 -1.11 4.86
CA ALA A 181 -4.38 -0.86 6.29
C ALA A 181 -2.92 -0.66 6.77
N LEU A 182 -1.97 -1.38 6.19
CA LEU A 182 -0.54 -1.22 6.50
C LEU A 182 0.07 0.10 6.03
N GLU A 183 -0.62 0.89 5.21
CA GLU A 183 -0.23 2.27 4.87
C GLU A 183 -0.54 3.27 5.99
N ASN A 184 -1.50 2.96 6.86
CA ASN A 184 -1.76 3.76 8.04
C ASN A 184 -0.72 3.44 9.11
N GLU A 185 0.09 4.42 9.50
CA GLU A 185 1.22 4.23 10.43
C GLU A 185 0.76 3.69 11.78
N ALA A 186 -0.34 4.23 12.35
CA ALA A 186 -0.87 3.78 13.64
C ALA A 186 -1.38 2.33 13.56
N PHE A 187 -2.03 1.96 12.45
CA PHE A 187 -2.45 0.58 12.23
C PHE A 187 -1.25 -0.37 12.14
N ALA A 188 -0.25 0.00 11.35
CA ALA A 188 0.96 -0.82 11.15
C ALA A 188 1.71 -1.03 12.47
N GLU A 189 1.85 0.01 13.30
CA GLU A 189 2.48 -0.05 14.61
C GLU A 189 1.73 -1.00 15.56
N LEU A 190 0.41 -0.87 15.67
CA LEU A 190 -0.42 -1.73 16.51
C LEU A 190 -0.42 -3.17 16.03
N ALA A 191 -0.55 -3.41 14.72
CA ALA A 191 -0.57 -4.75 14.14
C ALA A 191 0.75 -5.49 14.33
N ALA A 192 1.89 -4.78 14.31
CA ALA A 192 3.23 -5.32 14.51
C ALA A 192 3.60 -5.51 15.99
N SER A 193 2.81 -4.98 16.91
CA SER A 193 3.11 -5.02 18.35
C SER A 193 2.75 -6.38 18.95
N PRO A 194 3.67 -7.13 19.56
CA PRO A 194 3.35 -8.37 20.28
C PRO A 194 2.46 -8.14 21.49
N ARG A 195 2.58 -6.97 22.11
CA ARG A 195 1.74 -6.53 23.22
C ARG A 195 1.65 -5.00 23.23
N CYS A 196 0.55 -4.47 23.74
CA CYS A 196 0.33 -3.03 23.88
C CYS A 196 -0.32 -2.69 25.22
N GLU A 197 0.10 -1.57 25.81
CA GLU A 197 -0.57 -0.98 26.96
C GLU A 197 -1.67 -0.03 26.47
N VAL A 198 -2.90 -0.26 26.94
CA VAL A 198 -4.06 0.58 26.68
C VAL A 198 -4.39 1.38 27.92
N THR A 199 -4.47 2.69 27.79
CA THR A 199 -4.81 3.60 28.88
C THR A 199 -6.31 3.91 28.87
N PHE A 200 -6.97 3.62 29.98
CA PHE A 200 -8.34 4.05 30.26
C PHE A 200 -8.30 5.41 30.95
N ILE A 201 -9.11 6.34 30.48
CA ILE A 201 -9.22 7.70 31.04
C ILE A 201 -10.07 7.66 32.31
N GLU A 202 -11.19 6.92 32.27
CA GLU A 202 -12.11 6.69 33.37
C GLU A 202 -12.61 5.23 33.34
N PRO A 203 -12.58 4.52 34.49
CA PRO A 203 -11.72 4.82 35.65
C PRO A 203 -10.23 4.76 35.24
N ALA A 204 -9.42 5.70 35.71
CA ALA A 204 -8.02 5.83 35.29
C ALA A 204 -7.20 4.58 35.65
N HIS A 205 -6.80 3.80 34.65
CA HIS A 205 -5.93 2.63 34.77
C HIS A 205 -5.31 2.28 33.42
N THR A 206 -4.37 1.34 33.44
CA THR A 206 -3.73 0.79 32.24
C THR A 206 -3.93 -0.72 32.21
N ALA A 207 -4.28 -1.27 31.05
CA ALA A 207 -4.38 -2.70 30.81
C ALA A 207 -3.41 -3.10 29.68
N THR A 208 -2.77 -4.25 29.84
CA THR A 208 -1.88 -4.81 28.80
C THR A 208 -2.58 -5.90 28.03
N TYR A 209 -2.55 -5.80 26.70
CA TYR A 209 -3.11 -6.80 25.80
C TYR A 209 -2.00 -7.46 24.98
N GLU A 210 -2.10 -8.78 24.81
CA GLU A 210 -1.20 -9.57 23.97
C GLU A 210 -1.81 -9.79 22.58
N ASN A 211 -0.99 -9.74 21.57
CA ASN A 211 -1.42 -10.00 20.20
C ASN A 211 -1.59 -11.51 19.98
N HIS A 212 -2.74 -11.91 19.45
CA HIS A 212 -3.03 -13.30 19.16
C HIS A 212 -2.23 -13.85 17.94
N ASN A 213 -1.57 -12.98 17.17
CA ASN A 213 -0.76 -13.39 16.02
C ASN A 213 0.60 -13.94 16.47
N LYS A 214 0.71 -15.26 16.55
CA LYS A 214 1.94 -15.94 16.97
C LYS A 214 3.11 -15.75 16.00
N LEU A 215 2.84 -15.44 14.71
CA LEU A 215 3.91 -15.20 13.72
C LEU A 215 4.78 -14.00 14.06
N LEU A 216 4.30 -13.05 14.87
CA LEU A 216 5.12 -11.94 15.37
C LEU A 216 6.35 -12.41 16.17
N GLY A 217 6.27 -13.58 16.81
CA GLY A 217 7.41 -14.18 17.52
C GLY A 217 8.03 -15.38 16.83
N LEU A 218 7.39 -15.95 15.80
CA LEU A 218 7.80 -17.17 15.14
C LEU A 218 8.40 -16.95 13.75
N TYR A 219 8.01 -15.89 13.06
CA TYR A 219 8.44 -15.65 11.67
C TYR A 219 9.24 -14.34 11.56
N GLU A 220 10.49 -14.45 11.09
CA GLU A 220 11.37 -13.30 10.92
C GLU A 220 10.79 -12.27 9.96
N GLY A 221 10.74 -11.02 10.41
CA GLY A 221 10.19 -9.90 9.62
C GLY A 221 8.68 -9.81 9.65
N CYS A 222 7.94 -10.62 10.43
CA CYS A 222 6.49 -10.49 10.56
C CYS A 222 6.11 -9.12 11.12
N VAL A 223 5.17 -8.42 10.44
CA VAL A 223 4.68 -7.08 10.80
C VAL A 223 3.16 -7.04 11.02
N GLY A 224 2.53 -8.19 11.25
CA GLY A 224 1.10 -8.27 11.56
C GLY A 224 0.43 -9.43 10.82
N VAL A 225 -0.88 -9.51 10.65
CA VAL A 225 -1.90 -8.44 10.79
C VAL A 225 -3.00 -8.87 11.77
N LYS A 226 -3.81 -9.92 11.43
CA LYS A 226 -4.99 -10.30 12.25
C LYS A 226 -5.36 -11.77 12.11
N THR A 227 -5.68 -12.39 13.23
CA THR A 227 -6.25 -13.73 13.33
C THR A 227 -7.77 -13.69 13.38
N GLY A 228 -8.42 -14.76 12.94
CA GLY A 228 -9.87 -14.92 13.04
C GLY A 228 -10.28 -16.38 13.25
N TYR A 229 -11.34 -16.61 14.00
CA TYR A 229 -11.94 -17.92 14.16
C TYR A 229 -13.41 -17.81 14.53
N THR A 230 -14.27 -18.52 13.83
CA THR A 230 -15.61 -18.94 14.28
C THR A 230 -15.82 -20.40 13.89
N LYS A 231 -16.83 -21.05 14.45
CA LYS A 231 -17.15 -22.44 14.06
C LYS A 231 -17.52 -22.55 12.58
N LYS A 232 -18.10 -21.49 11.98
CA LYS A 232 -18.52 -21.45 10.58
C LYS A 232 -17.34 -21.12 9.65
N ALA A 233 -16.47 -20.19 10.05
CA ALA A 233 -15.37 -19.72 9.22
C ALA A 233 -14.15 -20.64 9.25
N GLY A 234 -13.99 -21.48 10.29
CA GLY A 234 -12.71 -22.14 10.56
C GLY A 234 -11.65 -21.13 11.00
N ARG A 235 -10.38 -21.51 10.92
CA ARG A 235 -9.26 -20.60 11.21
C ARG A 235 -9.00 -19.72 9.99
N CYS A 236 -8.90 -18.41 10.23
CA CYS A 236 -8.60 -17.40 9.25
C CYS A 236 -7.39 -16.59 9.73
N LEU A 237 -6.47 -16.31 8.83
CA LEU A 237 -5.28 -15.53 9.15
C LEU A 237 -4.96 -14.57 8.01
N VAL A 238 -4.65 -13.33 8.38
CA VAL A 238 -3.99 -12.35 7.52
C VAL A 238 -2.65 -12.05 8.16
N SER A 239 -1.55 -12.27 7.44
CA SER A 239 -0.22 -11.90 7.91
C SER A 239 0.53 -11.10 6.86
N ALA A 240 1.49 -10.32 7.32
CA ALA A 240 2.45 -9.64 6.48
C ALA A 240 3.85 -9.79 7.05
N ALA A 241 4.83 -9.88 6.17
CA ALA A 241 6.24 -9.88 6.56
C ALA A 241 7.03 -8.96 5.65
N ARG A 242 8.05 -8.30 6.22
CA ARG A 242 8.94 -7.37 5.51
C ARG A 242 10.39 -7.80 5.66
N ARG A 243 11.07 -8.03 4.53
CA ARG A 243 12.52 -8.33 4.46
C ARG A 243 13.14 -7.56 3.30
N GLU A 244 14.30 -6.98 3.48
CA GLU A 244 15.06 -6.24 2.45
C GLU A 244 14.24 -5.19 1.70
N GLY A 245 13.27 -4.55 2.39
CA GLY A 245 12.40 -3.53 1.82
C GLY A 245 11.20 -4.09 1.04
N VAL A 246 11.07 -5.41 0.92
CA VAL A 246 9.93 -6.09 0.29
C VAL A 246 8.92 -6.51 1.34
N THR A 247 7.65 -6.18 1.12
CA THR A 247 6.53 -6.61 1.94
C THR A 247 5.72 -7.69 1.21
N LEU A 248 5.51 -8.81 1.86
CA LEU A 248 4.62 -9.88 1.40
C LEU A 248 3.40 -9.96 2.31
N ILE A 249 2.23 -10.18 1.72
CA ILE A 249 0.97 -10.31 2.44
C ILE A 249 0.38 -11.67 2.11
N ALA A 250 0.19 -12.51 3.13
CA ALA A 250 -0.45 -13.80 3.01
C ALA A 250 -1.82 -13.77 3.69
N VAL A 251 -2.81 -14.40 3.05
CA VAL A 251 -4.16 -14.59 3.61
C VAL A 251 -4.57 -16.04 3.43
N THR A 252 -5.09 -16.64 4.50
CA THR A 252 -5.73 -17.95 4.46
C THR A 252 -7.12 -17.91 5.11
N LEU A 253 -8.08 -18.57 4.49
CA LEU A 253 -9.43 -18.75 4.99
C LEU A 253 -9.74 -20.25 5.10
N ASP A 254 -10.37 -20.64 6.21
CA ASP A 254 -10.67 -22.05 6.54
C ASP A 254 -9.39 -22.92 6.43
N ALA A 255 -8.39 -22.59 7.25
CA ALA A 255 -7.04 -23.15 7.23
C ALA A 255 -6.72 -23.84 8.56
N PRO A 256 -6.85 -25.17 8.67
CA PRO A 256 -6.55 -25.90 9.92
C PRO A 256 -5.13 -25.62 10.45
N ASP A 257 -4.14 -25.55 9.56
CA ASP A 257 -2.72 -25.37 9.88
C ASP A 257 -2.22 -23.98 9.47
N ASP A 258 -2.99 -22.92 9.79
CA ASP A 258 -2.77 -21.54 9.34
C ASP A 258 -1.35 -21.01 9.56
N TRP A 259 -0.67 -21.34 10.67
CA TRP A 259 0.70 -20.88 10.94
C TRP A 259 1.72 -21.48 9.97
N ASP A 260 1.59 -22.78 9.68
CA ASP A 260 2.49 -23.50 8.76
C ASP A 260 2.21 -23.06 7.31
N ASP A 261 0.93 -22.91 6.94
CA ASP A 261 0.52 -22.38 5.63
C ASP A 261 1.14 -20.99 5.37
N HIS A 262 1.06 -20.08 6.36
CA HIS A 262 1.61 -18.74 6.21
C HIS A 262 3.13 -18.71 6.15
N THR A 263 3.80 -19.57 6.94
CA THR A 263 5.25 -19.73 6.87
C THR A 263 5.67 -20.18 5.47
N ALA A 264 5.01 -21.21 4.94
CA ALA A 264 5.30 -21.75 3.61
C ALA A 264 5.02 -20.71 2.48
N LEU A 265 3.90 -19.97 2.56
CA LEU A 265 3.57 -18.92 1.61
C LEU A 265 4.61 -17.80 1.61
N LEU A 266 4.98 -17.30 2.79
CA LEU A 266 5.95 -16.22 2.92
C LEU A 266 7.36 -16.67 2.48
N ASP A 267 7.79 -17.87 2.86
CA ASP A 267 9.08 -18.42 2.42
C ASP A 267 9.12 -18.62 0.90
N TYR A 268 8.04 -19.12 0.31
CA TYR A 268 7.91 -19.18 -1.15
C TYR A 268 8.09 -17.81 -1.78
N GLY A 269 7.38 -16.78 -1.30
CA GLY A 269 7.47 -15.43 -1.85
C GLY A 269 8.86 -14.81 -1.72
N PHE A 270 9.50 -14.94 -0.55
CA PHE A 270 10.86 -14.42 -0.35
C PHE A 270 11.91 -15.23 -1.13
N SER A 271 11.67 -16.49 -1.47
CA SER A 271 12.55 -17.27 -2.35
C SER A 271 12.51 -16.81 -3.82
N GLN A 272 11.49 -16.04 -4.20
CA GLN A 272 11.27 -15.55 -5.56
C GLN A 272 11.67 -14.07 -5.73
N LEU A 273 12.58 -13.56 -4.90
CA LEU A 273 13.06 -12.18 -5.03
C LEU A 273 14.10 -12.04 -6.14
N GLU A 274 14.06 -10.91 -6.84
CA GLU A 274 15.03 -10.51 -7.86
C GLU A 274 15.61 -9.13 -7.61
N GLN A 275 16.86 -8.91 -8.05
CA GLN A 275 17.52 -7.61 -7.99
C GLN A 275 17.23 -6.84 -9.28
N VAL A 276 16.59 -5.68 -9.17
CA VAL A 276 16.22 -4.82 -10.30
C VAL A 276 16.98 -3.50 -10.22
N ARG A 277 17.81 -3.22 -11.22
CA ARG A 277 18.52 -1.94 -11.32
C ARG A 277 17.70 -0.98 -12.18
N LEU A 278 17.41 0.20 -11.64
CA LEU A 278 16.77 1.26 -12.40
C LEU A 278 17.83 1.97 -13.26
N ASP A 279 17.64 1.93 -14.57
CA ASP A 279 18.54 2.58 -15.52
C ASP A 279 17.79 3.62 -16.34
N GLY A 280 18.06 4.90 -16.06
CA GLY A 280 17.48 6.04 -16.79
C GLY A 280 18.24 6.41 -18.05
N SER A 281 19.41 5.84 -18.31
CA SER A 281 20.29 6.26 -19.41
C SER A 281 19.69 6.09 -20.81
N ALA A 282 18.77 5.12 -20.97
CA ALA A 282 18.02 4.91 -22.21
C ALA A 282 16.90 5.94 -22.45
N CYS A 283 16.51 6.71 -21.42
CA CYS A 283 15.52 7.76 -21.55
C CYS A 283 16.18 9.06 -22.02
N VAL A 284 15.96 9.42 -23.28
CA VAL A 284 16.44 10.67 -23.87
C VAL A 284 15.22 11.55 -24.22
N VAL A 285 15.22 12.78 -23.72
CA VAL A 285 14.16 13.76 -23.96
C VAL A 285 14.77 15.04 -24.51
N SER A 286 14.19 15.63 -25.55
CA SER A 286 14.60 16.93 -26.07
C SER A 286 13.75 18.04 -25.44
N ILE A 287 14.38 19.00 -24.76
CA ILE A 287 13.71 20.12 -24.11
C ILE A 287 14.07 21.40 -24.84
N PRO A 288 13.09 22.21 -25.32
CA PRO A 288 13.33 23.49 -25.95
C PRO A 288 14.08 24.47 -25.02
N VAL A 289 15.03 25.24 -25.58
CA VAL A 289 15.81 26.26 -24.86
C VAL A 289 15.49 27.64 -25.41
N VAL A 290 15.07 28.54 -24.56
CA VAL A 290 14.77 29.93 -24.91
C VAL A 290 15.97 30.82 -24.67
N GLY A 291 16.36 31.61 -25.69
CA GLY A 291 17.48 32.54 -25.61
C GLY A 291 18.86 31.87 -25.62
N GLY A 292 18.94 30.64 -26.10
CA GLY A 292 20.17 29.87 -26.24
C GLY A 292 20.77 29.92 -27.64
N GLY A 293 22.02 29.50 -27.76
CA GLY A 293 22.72 29.28 -29.03
C GLY A 293 22.20 28.04 -29.79
N ALA A 294 21.43 27.19 -29.14
CA ALA A 294 20.67 26.07 -29.69
C ALA A 294 19.20 26.17 -29.31
N ASP A 295 18.30 25.65 -30.18
CA ASP A 295 16.83 25.70 -29.97
C ASP A 295 16.34 24.68 -28.93
N ALA A 296 17.14 23.65 -28.64
CA ALA A 296 16.81 22.61 -27.66
C ALA A 296 18.09 21.95 -27.12
N VAL A 297 17.97 21.29 -25.99
CA VAL A 297 18.99 20.44 -25.38
C VAL A 297 18.43 19.03 -25.19
N GLU A 298 19.25 18.02 -25.48
CA GLU A 298 18.93 16.65 -25.08
C GLU A 298 19.25 16.47 -23.60
N VAL A 299 18.34 15.80 -22.89
CA VAL A 299 18.52 15.42 -21.49
C VAL A 299 18.37 13.91 -21.39
N HIS A 300 19.16 13.28 -20.54
CA HIS A 300 19.10 11.85 -20.31
C HIS A 300 19.03 11.53 -18.81
N GLY A 301 18.43 10.41 -18.48
CA GLY A 301 18.44 9.91 -17.10
C GLY A 301 19.83 9.35 -16.74
N VAL A 302 20.18 9.46 -15.48
CA VAL A 302 21.39 8.79 -14.95
C VAL A 302 21.05 7.38 -14.46
N GLN A 303 22.07 6.59 -14.07
CA GLN A 303 21.84 5.31 -13.41
C GLN A 303 21.20 5.54 -12.03
N GLY A 304 20.12 4.78 -11.74
CA GLY A 304 19.48 4.77 -10.45
C GLY A 304 19.97 3.65 -9.53
N ASN A 305 19.26 3.48 -8.41
CA ASN A 305 19.55 2.47 -7.40
C ASN A 305 19.12 1.06 -7.85
N THR A 306 19.63 0.05 -7.15
CA THR A 306 19.14 -1.33 -7.24
C THR A 306 18.10 -1.56 -6.16
N PHE A 307 17.01 -2.25 -6.52
CA PHE A 307 15.90 -2.62 -5.65
C PHE A 307 15.75 -4.14 -5.64
N THR A 308 15.37 -4.67 -4.50
CA THR A 308 14.91 -6.06 -4.36
C THR A 308 13.41 -6.08 -4.55
N LEU A 309 12.90 -6.89 -5.48
CA LEU A 309 11.46 -6.99 -5.79
C LEU A 309 11.06 -8.45 -5.97
N PRO A 310 9.79 -8.81 -5.75
CA PRO A 310 9.27 -10.10 -6.15
C PRO A 310 9.41 -10.34 -7.65
N ALA A 311 9.69 -11.58 -8.06
CA ALA A 311 9.85 -11.95 -9.45
C ALA A 311 8.62 -11.58 -10.29
N GLY A 312 8.86 -10.91 -11.42
CA GLY A 312 7.82 -10.40 -12.31
C GLY A 312 7.30 -9.00 -11.99
N ASP A 313 7.65 -8.42 -10.85
CA ASP A 313 7.30 -7.03 -10.53
C ASP A 313 8.12 -6.03 -11.35
N SER A 314 9.33 -6.39 -11.79
CA SER A 314 10.14 -5.56 -12.68
C SER A 314 9.40 -5.15 -13.96
N GLY A 315 8.61 -6.06 -14.54
CA GLY A 315 7.78 -5.80 -15.72
C GLY A 315 6.59 -4.86 -15.47
N ARG A 316 6.28 -4.53 -14.23
CA ARG A 316 5.18 -3.65 -13.81
C ARG A 316 5.64 -2.24 -13.44
N ILE A 317 6.95 -1.99 -13.48
CA ILE A 317 7.51 -0.67 -13.21
C ILE A 317 7.09 0.29 -14.34
N THR A 318 6.50 1.41 -13.95
CA THR A 318 6.16 2.51 -14.85
C THR A 318 7.08 3.69 -14.63
N VAL A 319 7.43 4.39 -15.71
CA VAL A 319 8.33 5.55 -15.67
C VAL A 319 7.57 6.79 -16.13
N ARG A 320 7.68 7.87 -15.36
CA ARG A 320 7.13 9.19 -15.71
C ARG A 320 8.28 10.19 -15.83
N VAL A 321 8.25 10.98 -16.89
CA VAL A 321 9.21 12.07 -17.09
C VAL A 321 8.64 13.32 -16.44
N MET A 322 9.33 13.83 -15.42
CA MET A 322 9.02 15.05 -14.70
C MET A 322 10.04 16.14 -15.11
N ALA A 323 9.75 16.86 -16.17
CA ALA A 323 10.64 17.88 -16.72
C ALA A 323 9.85 19.14 -17.13
N PRO A 324 10.46 20.34 -17.11
CA PRO A 324 9.86 21.57 -17.58
C PRO A 324 9.59 21.49 -19.09
N ARG A 325 8.59 22.24 -19.56
CA ARG A 325 8.25 22.28 -20.98
C ARG A 325 9.30 23.01 -21.84
N PHE A 326 10.14 23.84 -21.23
CA PHE A 326 11.24 24.58 -21.83
C PHE A 326 12.23 25.02 -20.74
N LEU A 327 13.46 25.31 -21.15
CA LEU A 327 14.51 25.89 -20.29
C LEU A 327 14.90 27.28 -20.79
N TYR A 328 15.55 28.06 -19.93
CA TYR A 328 16.19 29.32 -20.33
C TYR A 328 17.71 29.13 -20.38
N ALA A 329 18.34 29.67 -21.41
CA ALA A 329 19.80 29.70 -21.49
C ALA A 329 20.41 30.69 -20.45
N PRO A 330 21.62 30.41 -19.92
CA PRO A 330 22.45 29.26 -20.25
C PRO A 330 21.96 27.97 -19.57
N VAL A 331 22.22 26.82 -20.15
CA VAL A 331 22.07 25.50 -19.57
C VAL A 331 23.45 24.87 -19.52
N GLU A 332 23.88 24.36 -18.39
CA GLU A 332 25.19 23.73 -18.23
C GLU A 332 25.14 22.23 -18.55
N ALA A 333 26.23 21.67 -19.12
CA ALA A 333 26.32 20.23 -19.32
C ALA A 333 26.32 19.51 -17.96
N GLY A 334 25.47 18.50 -17.80
CA GLY A 334 25.28 17.77 -16.54
C GLY A 334 24.33 18.46 -15.55
N GLU A 335 23.79 19.64 -15.87
CA GLU A 335 22.79 20.31 -15.05
C GLU A 335 21.54 19.45 -14.92
N GLN A 336 21.06 19.27 -13.67
CA GLN A 336 19.80 18.57 -13.43
C GLN A 336 18.62 19.47 -13.82
N VAL A 337 17.86 19.04 -14.82
CA VAL A 337 16.74 19.80 -15.38
C VAL A 337 15.39 19.14 -15.14
N GLY A 338 15.38 17.96 -14.54
CA GLY A 338 14.18 17.20 -14.25
C GLY A 338 14.49 15.88 -13.56
N GLU A 339 13.49 15.00 -13.55
CA GLU A 339 13.59 13.69 -12.91
C GLU A 339 12.77 12.64 -13.68
N LEU A 340 13.22 11.38 -13.62
CA LEU A 340 12.43 10.20 -13.95
C LEU A 340 11.83 9.65 -12.67
N GLN A 341 10.52 9.61 -12.59
CA GLN A 341 9.80 9.00 -11.47
C GLN A 341 9.47 7.55 -11.84
N TYR A 342 10.06 6.60 -11.12
CA TYR A 342 9.76 5.18 -11.23
C TYR A 342 8.70 4.80 -10.23
N CYS A 343 7.62 4.13 -10.70
CA CYS A 343 6.49 3.72 -9.86
C CYS A 343 6.20 2.23 -10.06
N LEU A 344 5.85 1.55 -8.96
CA LEU A 344 5.36 0.17 -8.94
C LEU A 344 4.02 0.14 -8.20
N GLY A 345 2.98 -0.43 -8.82
CA GLY A 345 1.65 -0.51 -8.23
C GLY A 345 1.04 0.85 -7.86
N GLY A 346 1.43 1.93 -8.56
CA GLY A 346 0.99 3.29 -8.27
C GLY A 346 1.80 4.02 -7.19
N ARG A 347 2.72 3.34 -6.51
CA ARG A 347 3.63 3.91 -5.50
C ARG A 347 4.95 4.30 -6.13
N GLU A 348 5.55 5.37 -5.64
CA GLU A 348 6.87 5.81 -6.06
C GLU A 348 7.94 4.88 -5.47
N LEU A 349 8.78 4.27 -6.33
CA LEU A 349 9.95 3.52 -5.92
C LEU A 349 11.18 4.41 -5.77
N ALA A 350 11.40 5.28 -6.76
CA ALA A 350 12.57 6.15 -6.81
C ALA A 350 12.39 7.29 -7.79
N ARG A 351 13.24 8.30 -7.62
CA ARG A 351 13.50 9.37 -8.59
C ARG A 351 14.94 9.30 -9.07
N VAL A 352 15.10 9.42 -10.37
CA VAL A 352 16.41 9.43 -11.02
C VAL A 352 16.57 10.77 -11.76
N PRO A 353 17.65 11.53 -11.53
CA PRO A 353 17.84 12.81 -12.19
C PRO A 353 17.84 12.71 -13.71
N LEU A 354 17.27 13.71 -14.39
CA LEU A 354 17.44 14.00 -15.78
C LEU A 354 18.46 15.14 -15.92
N VAL A 355 19.56 14.89 -16.62
CA VAL A 355 20.65 15.84 -16.77
C VAL A 355 20.85 16.27 -18.23
N ALA A 356 21.25 17.51 -18.44
CA ALA A 356 21.55 18.05 -19.76
C ALA A 356 22.78 17.36 -20.36
N ALA A 357 22.66 16.87 -21.60
CA ALA A 357 23.73 16.17 -22.30
C ALA A 357 24.86 17.12 -22.77
N ALA A 358 24.51 18.39 -22.98
CA ALA A 358 25.44 19.39 -23.50
C ALA A 358 25.12 20.78 -22.91
N GLU A 359 26.11 21.66 -22.98
CA GLU A 359 25.95 23.07 -22.67
C GLU A 359 25.16 23.79 -23.79
N VAL A 360 24.25 24.69 -23.39
CA VAL A 360 23.61 25.65 -24.31
C VAL A 360 23.87 27.07 -23.79
N PRO A 361 24.89 27.77 -24.34
CA PRO A 361 25.19 29.12 -23.92
C PRO A 361 24.09 30.11 -24.33
N ARG A 362 24.07 31.28 -23.71
CA ARG A 362 23.19 32.36 -24.15
C ARG A 362 23.51 32.80 -25.55
N GLN A 363 22.48 33.04 -26.36
CA GLN A 363 22.66 33.62 -27.68
C GLN A 363 23.19 35.07 -27.52
N GLU A 364 24.36 35.33 -28.09
CA GLU A 364 24.87 36.70 -28.14
C GLU A 364 23.93 37.59 -28.96
N LYS A 365 23.51 38.70 -28.35
CA LYS A 365 22.80 39.73 -29.13
C LYS A 365 23.71 40.18 -30.28
N GLN A 366 23.31 39.87 -31.50
CA GLN A 366 23.97 40.53 -32.62
C GLN A 366 23.79 42.03 -32.47
N PRO A 367 24.87 42.82 -32.59
CA PRO A 367 24.76 44.26 -32.49
C PRO A 367 23.75 44.76 -33.53
N GLY A 368 22.78 45.56 -33.05
CA GLY A 368 21.73 46.10 -33.89
C GLY A 368 22.31 46.96 -35.05
N PHE A 369 21.54 47.11 -36.14
CA PHE A 369 21.92 47.91 -37.31
C PHE A 369 22.53 49.25 -36.90
N TRP A 370 22.03 49.93 -35.91
CA TRP A 370 22.51 51.22 -35.40
C TRP A 370 23.84 51.11 -34.64
N GLU A 371 24.11 50.02 -33.91
CA GLU A 371 25.38 49.78 -33.21
C GLU A 371 26.53 49.46 -34.19
N ARG A 372 26.24 48.81 -35.32
CA ARG A 372 27.21 48.59 -36.40
C ARG A 372 27.57 49.88 -37.13
N LEU A 373 26.65 50.84 -37.26
CA LEU A 373 26.87 52.11 -37.87
C LEU A 373 27.71 53.08 -37.02
N TRP A 374 27.75 52.89 -35.69
CA TRP A 374 28.51 53.75 -34.78
C TRP A 374 29.91 53.24 -34.45
N LYS A 375 30.27 51.97 -34.78
CA LYS A 375 31.57 51.37 -34.53
C LYS A 375 32.43 51.25 -35.81
N GLY A 376 31.98 51.70 -36.96
CA GLY A 376 32.73 51.86 -38.21
C GLY A 376 32.97 53.34 -38.47
#